data_fbd97571961a6c9e94c6349495d4716e
#
_entry.id   fbd97571961a6c9e94c6349495d4716e
#
_cell.length_a   1.000
_cell.length_b   1.000
_cell.length_c   1.000
_cell.angle_alpha   90.00
_cell.angle_beta   90.00
_cell.angle_gamma   90.00
#
_symmetry.space_group_name_H-M   'P 1'
#
loop_
_entity.id
_entity.type
_entity.pdbx_description
1 polymer ?
#
loop_
_entity_poly.entity_id
_entity_poly.type
_entity_poly.pdbx_seq_one_letter_code
_entity_poly.pdbx_strand_id
1 'polypeptide(L)'
;MNEPHAKVWAHRLSLAAGPLIEIIALFLPYAVAKDMEYATYVTDETGMNAINPSMVDFIRIYMSSDIEFVAGGQAYLTLGITVAIGVFALLAFLFAMLRKPIAAMVFDVLSMLAFALQNYDFSDRGVVPSDTFAWGWGMYLYVVAFILTVACAIWTMIDRRRMRKQAAAA
;
A
#
# COMPACT_ATOMS: atom_id res chain seq x y z
N MET A 1 14.66 34.70 -1.71
CA MET A 1 15.67 33.79 -1.10
C MET A 1 15.53 32.44 -1.76
N ASN A 2 16.49 32.06 -2.61
CA ASN A 2 16.43 30.76 -3.31
C ASN A 2 16.82 29.66 -2.33
N GLU A 3 15.88 28.76 -2.02
CA GLU A 3 16.22 27.52 -1.32
C GLU A 3 17.31 26.79 -2.11
N PRO A 4 18.39 26.32 -1.48
CA PRO A 4 19.37 25.53 -2.19
C PRO A 4 18.69 24.31 -2.79
N HIS A 5 18.87 24.10 -4.09
CA HIS A 5 18.24 23.03 -4.88
C HIS A 5 18.28 21.65 -4.19
N ALA A 6 19.34 21.36 -3.45
CA ALA A 6 19.49 20.12 -2.69
C ALA A 6 18.42 19.92 -1.61
N LYS A 7 18.04 20.96 -0.85
CA LYS A 7 16.97 20.86 0.16
C LYS A 7 15.60 20.62 -0.45
N VAL A 8 15.33 21.22 -1.60
CA VAL A 8 14.08 21.05 -2.35
C VAL A 8 13.89 19.59 -2.77
N TRP A 9 14.95 18.98 -3.30
CA TRP A 9 14.93 17.57 -3.70
C TRP A 9 14.84 16.62 -2.52
N ALA A 10 15.56 16.89 -1.42
CA ALA A 10 15.48 16.08 -0.21
C ALA A 10 14.05 16.00 0.34
N HIS A 11 13.32 17.12 0.41
CA HIS A 11 11.90 17.13 0.85
C HIS A 11 10.96 16.39 -0.10
N ARG A 12 11.21 16.44 -1.43
CA ARG A 12 10.42 15.68 -2.40
C ARG A 12 10.63 14.19 -2.24
N LEU A 13 11.89 13.77 -2.19
CA LEU A 13 12.25 12.35 -2.10
C LEU A 13 11.78 11.73 -0.78
N SER A 14 11.99 12.44 0.35
CA SER A 14 11.52 11.92 1.65
C SER A 14 10.00 11.78 1.71
N LEU A 15 9.24 12.74 1.16
CA LEU A 15 7.78 12.66 1.15
C LEU A 15 7.25 11.61 0.17
N ALA A 16 7.94 11.36 -0.94
CA ALA A 16 7.53 10.41 -1.97
C ALA A 16 7.95 8.96 -1.66
N ALA A 17 8.90 8.76 -0.75
CA ALA A 17 9.43 7.44 -0.44
C ALA A 17 8.36 6.49 0.13
N GLY A 18 7.54 6.95 1.07
CA GLY A 18 6.48 6.14 1.66
C GLY A 18 5.46 5.65 0.63
N PRO A 19 4.78 6.53 -0.12
CA PRO A 19 3.81 6.11 -1.14
C PRO A 19 4.43 5.22 -2.23
N LEU A 20 5.70 5.41 -2.57
CA LEU A 20 6.41 4.51 -3.49
C LEU A 20 6.57 3.11 -2.89
N ILE A 21 6.94 3.03 -1.61
CA ILE A 21 7.06 1.74 -0.90
C ILE A 21 5.68 1.07 -0.80
N GLU A 22 4.59 1.81 -0.57
CA GLU A 22 3.22 1.27 -0.58
C GLU A 22 2.88 0.63 -1.92
N ILE A 23 3.17 1.32 -3.04
CA ILE A 23 2.96 0.76 -4.38
C ILE A 23 3.76 -0.53 -4.57
N ILE A 24 5.02 -0.55 -4.16
CA ILE A 24 5.87 -1.73 -4.24
C ILE A 24 5.32 -2.86 -3.35
N ALA A 25 4.83 -2.53 -2.15
CA ALA A 25 4.28 -3.50 -1.20
C ALA A 25 3.09 -4.29 -1.74
N LEU A 26 2.33 -3.75 -2.71
CA LEU A 26 1.24 -4.49 -3.38
C LEU A 26 1.72 -5.74 -4.14
N PHE A 27 2.99 -5.75 -4.54
CA PHE A 27 3.64 -6.85 -5.29
C PHE A 27 4.51 -7.74 -4.40
N LEU A 28 4.62 -7.42 -3.12
CA LEU A 28 5.42 -8.20 -2.17
C LEU A 28 4.52 -9.19 -1.41
N PRO A 29 5.10 -10.25 -0.81
CA PRO A 29 4.34 -11.24 -0.06
C PRO A 29 3.44 -10.61 1.01
N TYR A 30 2.15 -10.54 0.70
CA TYR A 30 1.12 -10.05 1.62
C TYR A 30 0.70 -11.13 2.61
N ALA A 31 0.72 -12.39 2.16
CA ALA A 31 0.49 -13.56 2.97
C ALA A 31 1.60 -14.59 2.80
N VAL A 32 1.67 -15.54 3.72
CA VAL A 32 2.59 -16.69 3.70
C VAL A 32 1.80 -17.93 4.04
N ALA A 33 1.93 -18.98 3.23
CA ALA A 33 1.26 -20.24 3.45
C ALA A 33 1.75 -20.91 4.74
N LYS A 34 0.81 -21.37 5.56
CA LYS A 34 1.04 -22.28 6.69
C LYS A 34 0.82 -23.73 6.24
N ASP A 35 -0.17 -23.92 5.36
CA ASP A 35 -0.47 -25.20 4.72
C ASP A 35 0.16 -25.22 3.32
N MET A 36 1.31 -25.90 3.25
CA MET A 36 2.09 -26.00 2.01
C MET A 36 1.44 -26.91 0.98
N GLU A 37 0.69 -27.94 1.41
CA GLU A 37 -0.02 -28.85 0.51
C GLU A 37 -1.13 -28.11 -0.22
N TYR A 38 -1.95 -27.37 0.53
CA TYR A 38 -3.01 -26.53 -0.04
C TYR A 38 -2.43 -25.44 -0.96
N ALA A 39 -1.37 -24.75 -0.54
CA ALA A 39 -0.76 -23.68 -1.34
C ALA A 39 -0.14 -24.22 -2.64
N THR A 40 0.47 -25.42 -2.60
CA THR A 40 1.00 -26.08 -3.80
C THR A 40 -0.13 -26.46 -4.74
N TYR A 41 -1.21 -27.07 -4.23
CA TYR A 41 -2.39 -27.39 -5.01
C TYR A 41 -2.96 -26.15 -5.73
N VAL A 42 -3.16 -25.04 -5.00
CA VAL A 42 -3.65 -23.80 -5.60
C VAL A 42 -2.67 -23.25 -6.65
N THR A 43 -1.37 -23.37 -6.40
CA THR A 43 -0.34 -22.92 -7.35
C THR A 43 -0.40 -23.74 -8.64
N ASP A 44 -0.55 -25.06 -8.56
CA ASP A 44 -0.61 -25.96 -9.70
C ASP A 44 -1.88 -25.73 -10.53
N GLU A 45 -3.03 -25.53 -9.87
CA GLU A 45 -4.32 -25.29 -10.54
C GLU A 45 -4.41 -23.92 -11.21
N THR A 46 -3.86 -22.88 -10.57
CA THR A 46 -4.01 -21.49 -11.05
C THR A 46 -2.80 -20.99 -11.84
N GLY A 47 -1.64 -21.64 -11.73
CA GLY A 47 -0.37 -21.16 -12.25
C GLY A 47 0.18 -19.92 -11.52
N MET A 48 -0.44 -19.53 -10.37
CA MET A 48 -0.09 -18.34 -9.59
C MET A 48 0.60 -18.75 -8.29
N ASN A 49 1.51 -17.91 -7.80
CA ASN A 49 2.21 -18.16 -6.53
C ASN A 49 1.26 -18.05 -5.34
N ALA A 50 0.78 -19.17 -4.83
CA ALA A 50 -0.03 -19.25 -3.61
C ALA A 50 0.80 -19.54 -2.35
N ILE A 51 2.11 -19.77 -2.46
CA ILE A 51 3.00 -20.02 -1.31
C ILE A 51 3.26 -18.71 -0.56
N ASN A 52 3.56 -17.65 -1.30
CA ASN A 52 3.81 -16.31 -0.76
C ASN A 52 3.06 -15.26 -1.60
N PRO A 53 1.71 -15.29 -1.63
CA PRO A 53 0.95 -14.45 -2.52
C PRO A 53 1.04 -12.97 -2.11
N SER A 54 1.22 -12.10 -3.10
CA SER A 54 1.03 -10.67 -2.99
C SER A 54 -0.46 -10.31 -3.08
N MET A 55 -0.82 -9.05 -2.84
CA MET A 55 -2.21 -8.60 -3.07
C MET A 55 -2.62 -8.75 -4.53
N VAL A 56 -1.70 -8.53 -5.45
CA VAL A 56 -1.94 -8.72 -6.89
C VAL A 56 -2.12 -10.19 -7.24
N ASP A 57 -1.37 -11.10 -6.59
CA ASP A 57 -1.53 -12.54 -6.81
C ASP A 57 -2.89 -13.03 -6.29
N PHE A 58 -3.41 -12.53 -5.18
CA PHE A 58 -4.77 -12.84 -4.73
C PHE A 58 -5.83 -12.47 -5.77
N ILE A 59 -5.72 -11.29 -6.41
CA ILE A 59 -6.63 -10.90 -7.50
C ILE A 59 -6.57 -11.94 -8.63
N ARG A 60 -5.36 -12.30 -9.04
CA ARG A 60 -5.14 -13.25 -10.15
C ARG A 60 -5.68 -14.64 -9.80
N ILE A 61 -5.41 -15.12 -8.59
CA ILE A 61 -5.94 -16.40 -8.09
C ILE A 61 -7.47 -16.38 -8.13
N TYR A 62 -8.10 -15.33 -7.62
CA TYR A 62 -9.57 -15.22 -7.59
C TYR A 62 -10.20 -15.06 -8.97
N MET A 63 -9.49 -14.47 -9.93
CA MET A 63 -10.01 -14.30 -11.30
C MET A 63 -9.72 -15.49 -12.21
N SER A 64 -8.71 -16.31 -11.91
CA SER A 64 -8.31 -17.47 -12.72
C SER A 64 -8.94 -18.78 -12.27
N SER A 65 -9.50 -18.82 -11.05
CA SER A 65 -9.97 -20.08 -10.48
C SER A 65 -11.38 -20.41 -10.98
N ASP A 66 -11.51 -21.54 -11.68
CA ASP A 66 -12.76 -22.29 -11.83
C ASP A 66 -13.18 -22.99 -10.52
N ILE A 67 -12.46 -22.72 -9.42
CA ILE A 67 -12.78 -23.26 -8.09
C ILE A 67 -14.05 -22.56 -7.63
N GLU A 68 -15.17 -23.28 -7.62
CA GLU A 68 -16.52 -22.77 -7.24
C GLU A 68 -16.54 -22.01 -5.91
N PHE A 69 -15.62 -22.31 -5.01
CA PHE A 69 -15.50 -21.69 -3.69
C PHE A 69 -14.94 -20.25 -3.73
N VAL A 70 -14.24 -19.88 -4.79
CA VAL A 70 -13.58 -18.58 -4.94
C VAL A 70 -14.25 -17.70 -6.00
N ALA A 71 -15.02 -18.33 -6.91
CA ALA A 71 -15.74 -17.65 -7.98
C ALA A 71 -16.95 -16.86 -7.44
N GLY A 72 -17.08 -15.62 -7.83
CA GLY A 72 -18.25 -14.78 -7.50
C GLY A 72 -17.88 -13.32 -7.24
N GLY A 73 -18.83 -12.57 -6.68
CA GLY A 73 -18.67 -11.13 -6.38
C GLY A 73 -17.44 -10.77 -5.53
N GLN A 74 -16.85 -11.72 -4.82
CA GLN A 74 -15.67 -11.54 -4.00
C GLN A 74 -14.42 -11.20 -4.81
N ALA A 75 -14.25 -11.78 -6.01
CA ALA A 75 -13.12 -11.47 -6.90
C ALA A 75 -13.15 -9.99 -7.32
N TYR A 76 -14.32 -9.50 -7.71
CA TYR A 76 -14.49 -8.09 -8.09
C TYR A 76 -14.35 -7.13 -6.92
N LEU A 77 -14.80 -7.52 -5.71
CA LEU A 77 -14.61 -6.73 -4.50
C LEU A 77 -13.14 -6.59 -4.17
N THR A 78 -12.40 -7.71 -4.11
CA THR A 78 -10.95 -7.72 -3.87
C THR A 78 -10.20 -6.92 -4.92
N LEU A 79 -10.55 -7.08 -6.21
CA LEU A 79 -9.99 -6.27 -7.30
C LEU A 79 -10.25 -4.78 -7.08
N GLY A 80 -11.51 -4.40 -6.81
CA GLY A 80 -11.91 -3.01 -6.63
C GLY A 80 -11.18 -2.33 -5.48
N ILE A 81 -11.07 -2.99 -4.33
CA ILE A 81 -10.37 -2.45 -3.16
C ILE A 81 -8.86 -2.35 -3.46
N THR A 82 -8.23 -3.39 -4.03
CA THR A 82 -6.80 -3.37 -4.32
C THR A 82 -6.45 -2.30 -5.37
N VAL A 83 -7.29 -2.12 -6.39
CA VAL A 83 -7.13 -1.03 -7.37
C VAL A 83 -7.26 0.33 -6.68
N ALA A 84 -8.22 0.50 -5.77
CA ALA A 84 -8.37 1.75 -5.00
C ALA A 84 -7.12 2.05 -4.16
N ILE A 85 -6.55 1.04 -3.47
CA ILE A 85 -5.29 1.17 -2.73
C ILE A 85 -4.19 1.68 -3.67
N GLY A 86 -3.98 1.02 -4.80
CA GLY A 86 -2.94 1.39 -5.77
C GLY A 86 -3.13 2.79 -6.35
N VAL A 87 -4.37 3.17 -6.69
CA VAL A 87 -4.70 4.51 -7.22
C VAL A 87 -4.44 5.59 -6.17
N PHE A 88 -4.86 5.39 -4.93
CA PHE A 88 -4.64 6.37 -3.88
C PHE A 88 -3.15 6.50 -3.51
N ALA A 89 -2.41 5.40 -3.43
CA ALA A 89 -0.96 5.43 -3.23
C ALA A 89 -0.24 6.16 -4.38
N LEU A 90 -0.65 5.93 -5.62
CA LEU A 90 -0.11 6.63 -6.80
C LEU A 90 -0.41 8.14 -6.73
N LEU A 91 -1.63 8.52 -6.36
CA LEU A 91 -1.98 9.93 -6.19
C LEU A 91 -1.19 10.58 -5.05
N ALA A 92 -1.02 9.87 -3.92
CA ALA A 92 -0.16 10.32 -2.83
C ALA A 92 1.28 10.57 -3.32
N PHE A 93 1.86 9.62 -4.07
CA PHE A 93 3.18 9.77 -4.69
C PHE A 93 3.26 10.99 -5.62
N LEU A 94 2.29 11.15 -6.53
CA LEU A 94 2.25 12.28 -7.46
C LEU A 94 2.17 13.63 -6.74
N PHE A 95 1.32 13.76 -5.72
CA PHE A 95 1.21 14.99 -4.94
C PHE A 95 2.45 15.24 -4.06
N ALA A 96 3.12 14.19 -3.59
CA ALA A 96 4.42 14.31 -2.92
C ALA A 96 5.47 14.91 -3.87
N MET A 97 5.56 14.40 -5.09
CA MET A 97 6.45 14.91 -6.14
C MET A 97 6.12 16.35 -6.54
N LEU A 98 4.84 16.75 -6.50
CA LEU A 98 4.36 18.12 -6.73
C LEU A 98 4.53 19.04 -5.52
N ARG A 99 5.17 18.56 -4.43
CA ARG A 99 5.38 19.32 -3.18
C ARG A 99 4.08 19.78 -2.51
N LYS A 100 3.02 18.99 -2.59
CA LYS A 100 1.72 19.25 -1.95
C LYS A 100 1.52 18.30 -0.76
N PRO A 101 2.17 18.53 0.41
CA PRO A 101 2.21 17.56 1.51
C PRO A 101 0.81 17.26 2.08
N ILE A 102 -0.10 18.24 2.10
CA ILE A 102 -1.47 18.03 2.59
C ILE A 102 -2.22 17.06 1.65
N ALA A 103 -2.16 17.30 0.33
CA ALA A 103 -2.82 16.42 -0.63
C ALA A 103 -2.19 15.02 -0.64
N ALA A 104 -0.85 14.92 -0.57
CA ALA A 104 -0.16 13.64 -0.45
C ALA A 104 -0.66 12.87 0.78
N MET A 105 -0.71 13.51 1.95
CA MET A 105 -1.19 12.88 3.19
C MET A 105 -2.66 12.46 3.11
N VAL A 106 -3.53 13.26 2.47
CA VAL A 106 -4.95 12.90 2.31
C VAL A 106 -5.12 11.63 1.48
N PHE A 107 -4.42 11.55 0.35
CA PHE A 107 -4.49 10.35 -0.50
C PHE A 107 -3.81 9.14 0.12
N ASP A 108 -2.76 9.32 0.89
CA ASP A 108 -2.10 8.29 1.67
C ASP A 108 -3.03 7.71 2.77
N VAL A 109 -3.75 8.58 3.47
CA VAL A 109 -4.79 8.15 4.44
C VAL A 109 -5.91 7.38 3.75
N LEU A 110 -6.38 7.81 2.56
CA LEU A 110 -7.38 7.07 1.80
C LEU A 110 -6.85 5.71 1.34
N SER A 111 -5.58 5.62 0.95
CA SER A 111 -4.90 4.36 0.62
C SER A 111 -4.87 3.43 1.83
N MET A 112 -4.50 3.94 2.99
CA MET A 112 -4.47 3.16 4.24
C MET A 112 -5.86 2.71 4.69
N LEU A 113 -6.89 3.53 4.52
CA LEU A 113 -8.27 3.13 4.81
C LEU A 113 -8.76 2.00 3.88
N ALA A 114 -8.46 2.10 2.60
CA ALA A 114 -8.77 1.03 1.65
C ALA A 114 -7.97 -0.25 1.98
N PHE A 115 -6.71 -0.13 2.38
CA PHE A 115 -5.88 -1.24 2.83
C PHE A 115 -6.44 -1.88 4.12
N ALA A 116 -6.88 -1.09 5.08
CA ALA A 116 -7.53 -1.59 6.30
C ALA A 116 -8.84 -2.31 5.98
N LEU A 117 -9.61 -1.80 5.02
CA LEU A 117 -10.84 -2.45 4.55
C LEU A 117 -10.53 -3.81 3.90
N GLN A 118 -9.46 -3.90 3.09
CA GLN A 118 -9.02 -5.18 2.50
C GLN A 118 -8.60 -6.18 3.57
N ASN A 119 -7.84 -5.73 4.59
CA ASN A 119 -7.43 -6.59 5.71
C ASN A 119 -8.64 -7.09 6.50
N TYR A 120 -9.61 -6.21 6.74
CA TYR A 120 -10.86 -6.58 7.41
C TYR A 120 -11.63 -7.63 6.59
N ASP A 121 -11.83 -7.37 5.30
CA ASP A 121 -12.54 -8.28 4.39
C ASP A 121 -11.87 -9.67 4.33
N PHE A 122 -10.54 -9.72 4.23
CA PHE A 122 -9.79 -10.97 4.22
C PHE A 122 -9.86 -11.71 5.56
N SER A 123 -9.83 -10.98 6.67
CA SER A 123 -9.96 -11.57 8.00
C SER A 123 -11.37 -12.09 8.26
N ASP A 124 -12.40 -11.35 7.88
CA ASP A 124 -13.81 -11.71 8.05
C ASP A 124 -14.17 -12.96 7.24
N ARG A 125 -13.60 -13.09 6.04
CA ARG A 125 -13.75 -14.28 5.18
C ARG A 125 -12.84 -15.45 5.56
N GLY A 126 -11.98 -15.31 6.57
CA GLY A 126 -11.01 -16.34 6.96
C GLY A 126 -9.96 -16.64 5.90
N VAL A 127 -9.59 -15.64 5.07
CA VAL A 127 -8.54 -15.77 4.05
C VAL A 127 -7.17 -15.56 4.67
N VAL A 128 -6.96 -14.41 5.32
CA VAL A 128 -5.73 -14.04 6.05
C VAL A 128 -6.11 -13.13 7.22
N PRO A 129 -5.76 -13.51 8.48
CA PRO A 129 -5.12 -14.74 8.90
C PRO A 129 -6.09 -15.92 8.92
N SER A 130 -5.58 -17.12 8.68
CA SER A 130 -6.37 -18.36 8.70
C SER A 130 -5.51 -19.56 9.12
N ASP A 131 -6.07 -20.75 9.06
CA ASP A 131 -5.29 -21.98 9.25
C ASP A 131 -4.34 -22.22 8.07
N THR A 132 -4.69 -21.73 6.88
CA THR A 132 -3.92 -21.88 5.65
C THR A 132 -2.88 -20.78 5.43
N PHE A 133 -3.15 -19.53 5.86
CA PHE A 133 -2.27 -18.38 5.64
C PHE A 133 -2.02 -17.55 6.88
N ALA A 134 -0.79 -17.06 7.03
CA ALA A 134 -0.38 -16.02 7.96
C ALA A 134 -0.12 -14.70 7.21
N TRP A 135 -0.06 -13.57 7.94
CA TRP A 135 0.36 -12.29 7.39
C TRP A 135 1.80 -12.36 6.89
N GLY A 136 2.02 -11.92 5.66
CA GLY A 136 3.34 -11.75 5.09
C GLY A 136 3.98 -10.41 5.46
N TRP A 137 5.26 -10.25 5.16
CA TRP A 137 6.03 -9.05 5.50
C TRP A 137 5.60 -7.81 4.69
N GLY A 138 5.03 -7.99 3.50
CA GLY A 138 4.48 -6.91 2.68
C GLY A 138 3.37 -6.13 3.39
N MET A 139 2.52 -6.81 4.19
CA MET A 139 1.51 -6.17 5.02
C MET A 139 2.15 -5.20 6.03
N TYR A 140 3.18 -5.63 6.74
CA TYR A 140 3.87 -4.79 7.74
C TYR A 140 4.62 -3.63 7.07
N LEU A 141 5.25 -3.90 5.93
CA LEU A 141 5.96 -2.87 5.16
C LEU A 141 5.02 -1.77 4.72
N TYR A 142 3.79 -2.12 4.29
CA TYR A 142 2.77 -1.14 3.91
C TYR A 142 2.43 -0.19 5.07
N VAL A 143 2.19 -0.72 6.26
CA VAL A 143 1.90 0.08 7.47
C VAL A 143 3.07 0.99 7.84
N VAL A 144 4.31 0.48 7.77
CA VAL A 144 5.52 1.27 8.04
C VAL A 144 5.66 2.40 7.02
N ALA A 145 5.40 2.14 5.74
CA ALA A 145 5.45 3.13 4.67
C ALA A 145 4.43 4.26 4.89
N PHE A 146 3.20 3.93 5.28
CA PHE A 146 2.19 4.90 5.66
C PHE A 146 2.66 5.82 6.80
N ILE A 147 3.18 5.25 7.90
CA ILE A 147 3.69 6.03 9.03
C ILE A 147 4.82 6.97 8.57
N LEU A 148 5.72 6.48 7.72
CA LEU A 148 6.81 7.28 7.14
C LEU A 148 6.27 8.47 6.34
N THR A 149 5.26 8.26 5.49
CA THR A 149 4.63 9.33 4.70
C THR A 149 4.05 10.42 5.58
N VAL A 150 3.25 10.02 6.57
CA VAL A 150 2.62 10.96 7.52
C VAL A 150 3.68 11.77 8.27
N ALA A 151 4.71 11.11 8.78
CA ALA A 151 5.81 11.78 9.50
C ALA A 151 6.55 12.79 8.59
N CYS A 152 6.89 12.40 7.37
CA CYS A 152 7.53 13.27 6.38
C CYS A 152 6.64 14.44 5.94
N ALA A 153 5.32 14.22 5.82
CA ALA A 153 4.37 15.28 5.48
C ALA A 153 4.30 16.32 6.60
N ILE A 154 4.16 15.88 7.85
CA ILE A 154 4.14 16.77 9.03
C ILE A 154 5.45 17.55 9.11
N TRP A 155 6.59 16.89 9.00
CA TRP A 155 7.89 17.55 9.03
C TRP A 155 8.01 18.62 7.93
N THR A 156 7.64 18.29 6.70
CA THR A 156 7.66 19.23 5.57
C THR A 156 6.76 20.44 5.82
N MET A 157 5.58 20.26 6.44
CA MET A 157 4.67 21.37 6.79
C MET A 157 5.26 22.28 7.88
N ILE A 158 5.88 21.69 8.91
CA ILE A 158 6.51 22.47 10.01
C ILE A 158 7.68 23.29 9.46
N ASP A 159 8.54 22.70 8.66
CA ASP A 159 9.70 23.38 8.08
C ASP A 159 9.30 24.55 7.19
N ARG A 160 8.29 24.38 6.34
CA ARG A 160 7.71 25.47 5.54
C ARG A 160 7.15 26.63 6.38
N ARG A 161 6.49 26.32 7.52
CA ARG A 161 5.98 27.35 8.42
C ARG A 161 7.12 28.13 9.07
N ARG A 162 8.21 27.48 9.47
CA ARG A 162 9.41 28.12 10.05
C ARG A 162 10.06 29.07 9.06
N MET A 163 10.27 28.61 7.82
CA MET A 163 10.87 29.45 6.78
C MET A 163 10.04 30.69 6.45
N ARG A 164 8.71 30.55 6.39
CA ARG A 164 7.82 31.72 6.17
C ARG A 164 7.89 32.75 7.29
N LYS A 165 7.98 32.30 8.56
CA LYS A 165 8.15 33.22 9.71
C LYS A 165 9.49 33.96 9.67
N GLN A 166 10.57 33.27 9.30
CA GLN A 166 11.89 33.90 9.16
C GLN A 166 11.92 34.94 8.04
N ALA A 167 11.29 34.63 6.88
CA ALA A 167 11.18 35.58 5.77
C ALA A 167 10.30 36.80 6.07
N ALA A 168 9.34 36.70 7.00
CA ALA A 168 8.50 37.84 7.44
C ALA A 168 9.17 38.70 8.52
N ALA A 169 10.23 38.21 9.16
CA ALA A 169 10.97 38.91 10.21
C ALA A 169 12.26 39.61 9.70
N ALA A 170 12.65 39.36 8.45
CA ALA A 170 13.77 39.97 7.76
C ALA A 170 13.34 41.12 6.86
#